data_39c54f0d9b98b92d035c176fe33c3ac3
#
_entry.id   39c54f0d9b98b92d035c176fe33c3ac3
#
_cell.length_a   1.000
_cell.length_b   1.000
_cell.length_c   1.000
_cell.angle_alpha   90.00
_cell.angle_beta   90.00
_cell.angle_gamma   90.00
#
_symmetry.space_group_name_H-M   'P 1'
#
loop_
_entity.id
_entity.type
_entity.pdbx_description
1 polymer ?
#
loop_
_entity_poly.entity_id
_entity_poly.type
_entity_poly.pdbx_seq_one_letter_code
_entity_poly.pdbx_strand_id
1 'polypeptide(L)'
;RDYYASRGLGDVYKRQMIGYRNERYRRFGCFAARLDDVANYIPARLTAFLMVAVSGRFPLLLFVGKYGSKHASPNSGYPEAALAGILDCRFGGPHNYFGEEVWKPYIGDNERPLTTEDMRIAVRINRSVEWIMVIIVVATATCMYVIPSFF
;
A
#
# COMPACT_ATOMS: atom_id res chain seq x y z
N ARG A 1 -2.09 27.04 12.05
CA ARG A 1 -0.69 26.57 12.10
C ARG A 1 -0.50 25.29 12.92
N ASP A 2 -1.40 24.97 13.85
CA ASP A 2 -1.24 23.87 14.80
C ASP A 2 -2.12 22.65 14.52
N TYR A 3 -2.83 22.64 13.40
CA TYR A 3 -3.77 21.55 13.04
C TYR A 3 -3.07 20.23 12.64
N TYR A 4 -1.77 20.31 12.33
CA TYR A 4 -0.94 19.16 11.96
C TYR A 4 -0.41 18.36 13.14
N ALA A 5 -0.49 18.93 14.33
CA ALA A 5 0.10 18.35 15.52
C ALA A 5 -0.68 17.15 16.08
N SER A 6 -1.97 16.98 15.76
CA SER A 6 -2.85 16.06 16.49
C SER A 6 -3.25 14.78 15.77
N ARG A 7 -2.86 14.57 14.49
CA ARG A 7 -3.27 13.39 13.73
C ARG A 7 -2.10 12.62 13.12
N GLY A 8 -1.47 11.79 13.91
CA GLY A 8 -0.51 10.83 13.37
C GLY A 8 0.86 11.40 13.01
N LEU A 9 1.27 12.43 13.70
CA LEU A 9 2.52 13.18 13.52
C LEU A 9 3.79 12.33 13.54
N GLY A 10 3.76 11.16 14.12
CA GLY A 10 4.94 10.28 14.14
C GLY A 10 5.36 9.80 12.76
N ASP A 11 4.40 9.44 11.91
CA ASP A 11 4.68 8.88 10.58
C ASP A 11 4.91 9.99 9.54
N VAL A 12 4.06 11.02 9.54
CA VAL A 12 4.20 12.17 8.65
C VAL A 12 5.48 12.96 8.97
N TYR A 13 5.79 13.16 10.26
CA TYR A 13 6.98 13.85 10.69
C TYR A 13 8.25 13.05 10.38
N LYS A 14 8.27 11.73 10.58
CA LYS A 14 9.40 10.87 10.19
C LYS A 14 9.60 10.84 8.69
N ARG A 15 8.54 10.72 7.90
CA ARG A 15 8.63 10.76 6.45
C ARG A 15 9.04 12.15 5.95
N GLN A 16 8.54 13.24 6.53
CA GLN A 16 8.93 14.59 6.17
C GLN A 16 10.35 14.94 6.60
N MET A 17 10.80 14.51 7.77
CA MET A 17 12.17 14.79 8.24
C MET A 17 13.24 13.99 7.51
N ILE A 18 12.95 12.76 7.13
CA ILE A 18 13.94 11.82 6.57
C ILE A 18 13.71 11.55 5.08
N GLY A 19 12.48 11.60 4.60
CA GLY A 19 12.08 11.21 3.23
C GLY A 19 11.90 12.35 2.25
N TYR A 20 11.70 13.60 2.71
CA TYR A 20 11.66 14.75 1.81
C TYR A 20 13.05 15.36 1.64
N ARG A 21 13.32 15.85 0.42
CA ARG A 21 14.58 16.48 -0.01
C ARG A 21 14.87 17.76 0.79
N ASN A 22 15.10 17.63 2.09
CA ASN A 22 15.68 18.67 2.90
C ASN A 22 17.19 18.73 2.57
N GLU A 23 17.72 19.88 2.22
CA GLU A 23 19.12 20.05 1.82
C GLU A 23 20.11 19.46 2.83
N ARG A 24 19.79 19.57 4.12
CA ARG A 24 20.62 19.05 5.23
C ARG A 24 20.69 17.52 5.29
N TYR A 25 19.62 16.81 4.89
CA TYR A 25 19.53 15.35 4.99
C TYR A 25 19.35 14.64 3.64
N ARG A 26 19.59 15.37 2.54
CA ARG A 26 19.34 14.90 1.18
C ARG A 26 19.94 13.53 0.86
N ARG A 27 21.19 13.27 1.30
CA ARG A 27 21.88 11.98 1.04
C ARG A 27 21.35 10.87 1.93
N PHE A 28 21.16 11.15 3.21
CA PHE A 28 20.65 10.19 4.19
C PHE A 28 19.17 9.86 3.94
N GLY A 29 18.34 10.86 3.65
CA GLY A 29 16.94 10.66 3.30
C GLY A 29 16.75 9.85 2.02
N CYS A 30 17.60 10.04 1.02
CA CYS A 30 17.58 9.23 -0.20
C CYS A 30 17.96 7.77 0.07
N PHE A 31 18.92 7.51 0.95
CA PHE A 31 19.28 6.14 1.35
C PHE A 31 18.15 5.48 2.14
N ALA A 32 17.59 6.18 3.11
CA ALA A 32 16.49 5.67 3.93
C ALA A 32 15.23 5.36 3.07
N ALA A 33 14.90 6.22 2.10
CA ALA A 33 13.81 5.99 1.17
C ALA A 33 14.03 4.75 0.29
N ARG A 34 15.25 4.53 -0.21
CA ARG A 34 15.58 3.34 -1.00
C ARG A 34 15.52 2.06 -0.16
N LEU A 35 15.98 2.13 1.08
CA LEU A 35 15.90 0.99 2.01
C LEU A 35 14.44 0.65 2.31
N ASP A 36 13.60 1.65 2.54
CA ASP A 36 12.15 1.49 2.71
C ASP A 36 11.51 0.87 1.47
N ASP A 37 11.87 1.33 0.28
CA ASP A 37 11.37 0.78 -0.98
C ASP A 37 11.77 -0.70 -1.17
N VAL A 38 12.98 -1.07 -0.80
CA VAL A 38 13.46 -2.47 -0.87
C VAL A 38 12.74 -3.33 0.17
N ALA A 39 12.62 -2.84 1.42
CA ALA A 39 11.96 -3.58 2.50
C ALA A 39 10.46 -3.83 2.19
N ASN A 40 9.80 -2.86 1.58
CA ASN A 40 8.38 -2.95 1.22
C ASN A 40 8.11 -3.65 -0.13
N TYR A 41 9.16 -4.02 -0.88
CA TYR A 41 9.00 -4.61 -2.21
C TYR A 41 8.20 -5.93 -2.19
N ILE A 42 8.60 -6.87 -1.35
CA ILE A 42 7.91 -8.16 -1.20
C ILE A 42 6.56 -8.00 -0.50
N PRO A 43 6.45 -7.32 0.66
CA PRO A 43 5.17 -7.11 1.32
C PRO A 43 4.08 -6.50 0.45
N ALA A 44 4.41 -5.49 -0.35
CA ALA A 44 3.43 -4.84 -1.21
C ALA A 44 2.84 -5.78 -2.28
N ARG A 45 3.67 -6.61 -2.89
CA ARG A 45 3.25 -7.58 -3.90
C ARG A 45 2.48 -8.75 -3.28
N LEU A 46 2.92 -9.21 -2.12
CA LEU A 46 2.22 -10.23 -1.36
C LEU A 46 0.82 -9.74 -0.94
N THR A 47 0.72 -8.50 -0.44
CA THR A 47 -0.57 -7.90 -0.09
C THR A 47 -1.51 -7.84 -1.30
N ALA A 48 -1.04 -7.33 -2.43
CA ALA A 48 -1.84 -7.27 -3.66
C ALA A 48 -2.29 -8.66 -4.12
N PHE A 49 -1.40 -9.65 -4.08
CA PHE A 49 -1.73 -11.04 -4.39
C PHE A 49 -2.82 -11.59 -3.45
N LEU A 50 -2.67 -11.38 -2.14
CA LEU A 50 -3.64 -11.84 -1.16
C LEU A 50 -5.01 -11.15 -1.32
N MET A 51 -5.03 -9.85 -1.65
CA MET A 51 -6.28 -9.13 -1.94
C MET A 51 -7.01 -9.76 -3.13
N VAL A 52 -6.28 -10.05 -4.21
CA VAL A 52 -6.84 -10.71 -5.40
C VAL A 52 -7.32 -12.13 -5.05
N ALA A 53 -6.55 -12.90 -4.29
CA ALA A 53 -6.91 -14.25 -3.87
C ALA A 53 -8.18 -14.26 -3.01
N VAL A 54 -8.29 -13.35 -2.02
CA VAL A 54 -9.49 -13.20 -1.17
C VAL A 54 -10.72 -12.82 -2.00
N SER A 55 -10.54 -11.99 -3.04
CA SER A 55 -11.63 -11.62 -3.95
C SER A 55 -12.09 -12.75 -4.87
N GLY A 56 -11.30 -13.82 -5.02
CA GLY A 56 -11.52 -14.93 -5.95
C GLY A 56 -11.36 -14.57 -7.44
N ARG A 57 -10.86 -13.38 -7.75
CA ARG A 57 -10.76 -12.86 -9.13
C ARG A 57 -9.31 -12.91 -9.64
N PHE A 58 -8.75 -14.09 -9.78
CA PHE A 58 -7.35 -14.29 -10.21
C PHE A 58 -6.93 -13.57 -11.52
N PRO A 59 -7.80 -13.36 -12.54
CA PRO A 59 -7.44 -12.57 -13.72
C PRO A 59 -7.00 -11.14 -13.40
N LEU A 60 -7.40 -10.59 -12.24
CA LEU A 60 -6.94 -9.26 -11.79
C LEU A 60 -5.44 -9.18 -11.51
N LEU A 61 -4.73 -10.30 -11.41
CA LEU A 61 -3.25 -10.28 -11.29
C LEU A 61 -2.59 -9.62 -12.50
N LEU A 62 -3.13 -9.82 -13.69
CA LEU A 62 -2.65 -9.13 -14.91
C LEU A 62 -2.93 -7.62 -14.83
N PHE A 63 -4.10 -7.25 -14.32
CA PHE A 63 -4.46 -5.85 -14.09
C PHE A 63 -3.52 -5.19 -13.06
N VAL A 64 -3.24 -5.88 -11.95
CA VAL A 64 -2.28 -5.42 -10.94
C VAL A 64 -0.88 -5.25 -11.53
N GLY A 65 -0.42 -6.16 -12.39
CA GLY A 65 0.84 -6.03 -13.10
C GLY A 65 0.88 -4.79 -14.02
N LYS A 66 -0.22 -4.52 -14.74
CA LYS A 66 -0.36 -3.37 -15.65
C LYS A 66 -0.34 -2.02 -14.92
N TYR A 67 -1.02 -1.92 -13.78
CA TYR A 67 -1.24 -0.65 -13.08
C TYR A 67 -0.35 -0.43 -11.86
N GLY A 68 0.12 -1.48 -11.21
CA GLY A 68 0.87 -1.41 -9.96
C GLY A 68 2.17 -0.60 -10.04
N SER A 69 2.80 -0.58 -11.22
CA SER A 69 4.03 0.19 -11.47
C SER A 69 3.78 1.67 -11.83
N LYS A 70 2.53 2.09 -12.05
CA LYS A 70 2.21 3.46 -12.48
C LYS A 70 2.20 4.47 -11.32
N HIS A 71 2.14 4.03 -10.08
CA HIS A 71 2.18 4.89 -8.92
C HIS A 71 3.57 5.51 -8.71
N ALA A 72 3.62 6.72 -8.13
CA ALA A 72 4.88 7.41 -7.82
C ALA A 72 5.77 6.63 -6.84
N SER A 73 5.16 5.85 -5.92
CA SER A 73 5.87 4.89 -5.07
C SER A 73 5.91 3.52 -5.75
N PRO A 74 7.07 2.85 -5.81
CA PRO A 74 7.23 1.56 -6.47
C PRO A 74 6.46 0.41 -5.77
N ASN A 75 5.95 0.65 -4.58
CA ASN A 75 5.28 -0.35 -3.75
C ASN A 75 3.78 -0.08 -3.56
N SER A 76 3.39 1.15 -3.29
CA SER A 76 1.99 1.52 -2.97
C SER A 76 1.02 1.23 -4.11
N GLY A 77 1.47 1.28 -5.37
CA GLY A 77 0.62 1.06 -6.52
C GLY A 77 0.06 -0.36 -6.64
N TYR A 78 0.73 -1.38 -6.09
CA TYR A 78 0.27 -2.76 -6.22
C TYR A 78 -1.01 -3.05 -5.42
N PRO A 79 -1.09 -2.76 -4.11
CA PRO A 79 -2.35 -2.90 -3.36
C PRO A 79 -3.45 -1.96 -3.88
N GLU A 80 -3.08 -0.75 -4.31
CA GLU A 80 -4.03 0.21 -4.88
C GLU A 80 -4.62 -0.31 -6.19
N ALA A 81 -3.81 -0.88 -7.08
CA ALA A 81 -4.27 -1.50 -8.31
C ALA A 81 -5.13 -2.75 -8.05
N ALA A 82 -4.78 -3.56 -7.05
CA ALA A 82 -5.61 -4.69 -6.65
C ALA A 82 -6.99 -4.23 -6.20
N LEU A 83 -7.07 -3.21 -5.36
CA LEU A 83 -8.33 -2.66 -4.89
C LEU A 83 -9.14 -2.01 -6.02
N ALA A 84 -8.49 -1.23 -6.91
CA ALA A 84 -9.13 -0.64 -8.07
C ALA A 84 -9.78 -1.70 -8.98
N GLY A 85 -9.07 -2.80 -9.23
CA GLY A 85 -9.58 -3.92 -10.01
C GLY A 85 -10.72 -4.68 -9.32
N ILE A 86 -10.63 -4.90 -8.01
CA ILE A 86 -11.68 -5.58 -7.22
C ILE A 86 -12.97 -4.75 -7.20
N LEU A 87 -12.85 -3.44 -7.01
CA LEU A 87 -13.98 -2.52 -6.97
C LEU A 87 -14.46 -2.12 -8.35
N ASP A 88 -13.73 -2.45 -9.40
CA ASP A 88 -13.99 -1.99 -10.76
C ASP A 88 -14.15 -0.46 -10.83
N CYS A 89 -13.12 0.25 -10.34
CA CYS A 89 -13.09 1.71 -10.31
C CYS A 89 -11.69 2.24 -10.67
N ARG A 90 -11.59 3.56 -10.80
CA ARG A 90 -10.34 4.25 -11.09
C ARG A 90 -9.95 5.15 -9.91
N PHE A 91 -8.71 5.01 -9.44
CA PHE A 91 -8.07 5.91 -8.49
C PHE A 91 -7.11 6.87 -9.19
N GLY A 92 -6.72 7.94 -8.50
CA GLY A 92 -5.80 8.95 -9.02
C GLY A 92 -6.50 10.17 -9.58
N GLY A 93 -5.81 10.89 -10.46
CA GLY A 93 -6.28 12.16 -11.04
C GLY A 93 -5.86 13.39 -10.24
N PRO A 94 -6.50 14.54 -10.49
CA PRO A 94 -6.19 15.78 -9.80
C PRO A 94 -6.65 15.75 -8.35
N HIS A 95 -5.74 16.07 -7.44
CA HIS A 95 -6.02 16.21 -6.01
C HIS A 95 -5.59 17.60 -5.54
N ASN A 96 -6.44 18.28 -4.78
CA ASN A 96 -6.10 19.56 -4.18
C ASN A 96 -5.45 19.33 -2.81
N TYR A 97 -4.16 19.65 -2.70
CA TYR A 97 -3.40 19.64 -1.46
C TYR A 97 -3.08 21.10 -1.07
N PHE A 98 -3.80 21.64 -0.09
CA PHE A 98 -3.57 23.00 0.44
C PHE A 98 -3.61 24.13 -0.59
N GLY A 99 -4.47 24.01 -1.60
CA GLY A 99 -4.61 24.98 -2.67
C GLY A 99 -3.69 24.73 -3.87
N GLU A 100 -2.83 23.72 -3.80
CA GLU A 100 -2.03 23.27 -4.94
C GLU A 100 -2.66 22.02 -5.56
N GLU A 101 -2.85 22.05 -6.87
CA GLU A 101 -3.35 20.90 -7.62
C GLU A 101 -2.20 19.94 -7.90
N VAL A 102 -2.27 18.74 -7.31
CA VAL A 102 -1.29 17.68 -7.53
C VAL A 102 -1.91 16.58 -8.37
N TRP A 103 -1.34 16.34 -9.54
CA TRP A 103 -1.76 15.27 -10.43
C TRP A 103 -1.17 13.93 -10.00
N LYS A 104 -2.02 12.90 -9.88
CA LYS A 104 -1.59 11.51 -9.67
C LYS A 104 -1.97 10.66 -10.88
N PRO A 105 -1.09 9.74 -11.34
CA PRO A 105 -1.43 8.81 -12.42
C PRO A 105 -2.69 8.03 -12.10
N TYR A 106 -3.51 7.81 -13.13
CA TYR A 106 -4.70 6.99 -12.98
C TYR A 106 -4.35 5.50 -12.86
N ILE A 107 -4.99 4.84 -11.89
CA ILE A 107 -4.92 3.41 -11.63
C ILE A 107 -6.33 2.85 -11.73
N GLY A 108 -6.58 2.08 -12.78
CA GLY A 108 -7.90 1.55 -13.11
C GLY A 108 -8.45 2.07 -14.42
N ASP A 109 -9.43 1.38 -14.96
CA ASP A 109 -10.03 1.68 -16.26
C ASP A 109 -11.39 2.38 -16.14
N ASN A 110 -12.19 2.05 -15.11
CA ASN A 110 -13.58 2.51 -14.99
C ASN A 110 -13.70 3.75 -14.13
N GLU A 111 -14.12 4.87 -14.77
CA GLU A 111 -14.41 6.13 -14.09
C GLU A 111 -15.83 6.12 -13.54
N ARG A 112 -15.97 5.76 -12.28
CA ARG A 112 -17.24 5.83 -11.57
C ARG A 112 -17.07 6.40 -10.17
N PRO A 113 -18.10 7.03 -9.61
CA PRO A 113 -18.08 7.48 -8.23
C PRO A 113 -17.99 6.29 -7.28
N LEU A 114 -17.21 6.45 -6.22
CA LEU A 114 -17.14 5.47 -5.14
C LEU A 114 -18.38 5.55 -4.27
N THR A 115 -18.88 4.39 -3.85
CA THR A 115 -20.06 4.26 -3.01
C THR A 115 -19.68 3.82 -1.59
N THR A 116 -20.62 3.94 -0.66
CA THR A 116 -20.43 3.39 0.70
C THR A 116 -20.24 1.87 0.70
N GLU A 117 -20.84 1.17 -0.28
CA GLU A 117 -20.67 -0.27 -0.41
C GLU A 117 -19.26 -0.63 -0.86
N ASP A 118 -18.65 0.15 -1.76
CA ASP A 118 -17.24 -0.03 -2.13
C ASP A 118 -16.32 0.08 -0.91
N MET A 119 -16.60 1.03 -0.02
CA MET A 119 -15.85 1.17 1.22
C MET A 119 -15.99 -0.06 2.12
N ARG A 120 -17.20 -0.63 2.23
CA ARG A 120 -17.45 -1.86 3.01
C ARG A 120 -16.69 -3.05 2.41
N ILE A 121 -16.70 -3.19 1.09
CA ILE A 121 -15.96 -4.24 0.38
C ILE A 121 -14.46 -4.06 0.63
N ALA A 122 -13.92 -2.85 0.49
CA ALA A 122 -12.51 -2.54 0.73
C ALA A 122 -12.09 -2.90 2.16
N VAL A 123 -12.88 -2.52 3.16
CA VAL A 123 -12.61 -2.85 4.57
C VAL A 123 -12.66 -4.36 4.80
N ARG A 124 -13.62 -5.08 4.21
CA ARG A 124 -13.72 -6.54 4.32
C ARG A 124 -12.50 -7.24 3.72
N ILE A 125 -12.09 -6.85 2.51
CA ILE A 125 -10.91 -7.39 1.85
C ILE A 125 -9.65 -7.15 2.70
N ASN A 126 -9.43 -5.90 3.14
CA ASN A 126 -8.26 -5.57 3.96
C ASN A 126 -8.22 -6.37 5.27
N ARG A 127 -9.33 -6.49 5.99
CA ARG A 127 -9.41 -7.31 7.20
C ARG A 127 -9.13 -8.79 6.93
N SER A 128 -9.64 -9.33 5.84
CA SER A 128 -9.37 -10.73 5.48
C SER A 128 -7.88 -10.96 5.20
N VAL A 129 -7.23 -10.05 4.47
CA VAL A 129 -5.79 -10.11 4.20
C VAL A 129 -5.00 -9.97 5.50
N GLU A 130 -5.39 -9.06 6.39
CA GLU A 130 -4.77 -8.88 7.71
C GLU A 130 -4.79 -10.18 8.53
N TRP A 131 -5.95 -10.84 8.63
CA TRP A 131 -6.08 -12.12 9.34
C TRP A 131 -5.22 -13.22 8.70
N ILE A 132 -5.18 -13.31 7.37
CA ILE A 132 -4.32 -14.26 6.68
C ILE A 132 -2.85 -14.02 7.02
N MET A 133 -2.41 -12.76 7.00
CA MET A 133 -1.04 -12.41 7.35
C MET A 133 -0.71 -12.75 8.80
N VAL A 134 -1.61 -12.48 9.75
CA VAL A 134 -1.43 -12.86 11.16
C VAL A 134 -1.27 -14.38 11.29
N ILE A 135 -2.11 -15.15 10.61
CA ILE A 135 -2.03 -16.62 10.62
C ILE A 135 -0.69 -17.10 10.06
N ILE A 136 -0.24 -16.55 8.93
CA ILE A 136 1.04 -16.90 8.31
C ILE A 136 2.21 -16.61 9.28
N VAL A 137 2.22 -15.43 9.90
CA VAL A 137 3.28 -15.04 10.83
C VAL A 137 3.30 -15.94 12.06
N VAL A 138 2.15 -16.21 12.64
CA VAL A 138 2.04 -17.12 13.81
C VAL A 138 2.48 -18.54 13.44
N ALA A 139 2.02 -19.07 12.29
CA ALA A 139 2.39 -20.40 11.84
C ALA A 139 3.89 -20.54 11.58
N THR A 140 4.51 -19.54 10.93
CA THR A 140 5.97 -19.54 10.67
C THR A 140 6.77 -19.43 11.95
N ALA A 141 6.35 -18.55 12.89
CA ALA A 141 7.01 -18.41 14.18
C ALA A 141 6.93 -19.70 15.00
N THR A 142 5.76 -20.34 15.04
CA THR A 142 5.57 -21.62 15.73
C THR A 142 6.42 -22.72 15.10
N CYS A 143 6.45 -22.81 13.79
CA CYS A 143 7.28 -23.76 13.07
C CYS A 143 8.77 -23.60 13.39
N MET A 144 9.27 -22.38 13.38
CA MET A 144 10.67 -22.09 13.73
C MET A 144 11.01 -22.40 15.20
N TYR A 145 10.03 -22.35 16.10
CA TYR A 145 10.24 -22.65 17.51
C TYR A 145 10.20 -24.15 17.79
N VAL A 146 9.34 -24.88 17.10
CA VAL A 146 9.11 -26.33 17.34
C VAL A 146 10.16 -27.20 16.63
N ILE A 147 10.53 -26.88 15.40
CA ILE A 147 11.50 -27.71 14.63
C ILE A 147 12.85 -27.88 15.34
N PRO A 148 13.50 -26.85 15.92
CA PRO A 148 14.77 -27.04 16.61
C PRO A 148 14.68 -27.89 17.89
N SER A 149 13.48 -28.08 18.45
CA SER A 149 13.32 -28.91 19.66
C SER A 149 13.23 -30.41 19.36
N PHE A 150 13.24 -30.80 18.08
CA PHE A 150 13.23 -32.22 17.65
C PHE A 150 14.60 -32.72 17.16
N PHE A 151 15.60 -31.83 17.09
CA PHE A 151 17.00 -32.15 16.78
C PHE A 151 17.92 -31.76 17.95
#